data_4d94b5017d0467cd591d0706f4a0cb54
#
_entry.id   4d94b5017d0467cd591d0706f4a0cb54
#
_cell.length_a   1.000
_cell.length_b   1.000
_cell.length_c   1.000
_cell.angle_alpha   90.00
_cell.angle_beta   90.00
_cell.angle_gamma   90.00
#
_symmetry.space_group_name_H-M   'P 1'
#
loop_
_entity.id
_entity.type
_entity.pdbx_description
1 polymer ?
#
loop_
_entity_poly.entity_id
_entity_poly.type
_entity_poly.pdbx_seq_one_letter_code
_entity_poly.pdbx_strand_id
1 'polypeptide(L)'
;ELANHLDTYIPEPERAIDQPFLLPIEDVFSISGRGTVVTGRVERGIIRTGDEVEIVGIKPTTKTTVTGVEMFRKLLDEGRAGENIGALLRGTKREEIERGQVLAKPGSITPHTDFESEVYVLSKDEGGRHTPFFKGYRPQFYFRTTDVTGTIELPEGVEMVMPGDNIKMTVSLIHPIAMAQGLRFAIREGGRTVGAGVV
;
A
#
# COMPACT_ATOMS: atom_id res chain seq x y z
N GLU A 1 29.62 4.92 -24.42
CA GLU A 1 28.92 6.21 -24.60
C GLU A 1 27.53 6.17 -23.94
N LEU A 2 26.64 5.21 -24.30
CA LEU A 2 25.28 5.08 -23.68
C LEU A 2 25.33 4.84 -22.17
N ALA A 3 26.18 3.94 -21.68
CA ALA A 3 26.34 3.66 -20.25
C ALA A 3 26.72 4.91 -19.46
N ASN A 4 27.66 5.70 -19.97
CA ASN A 4 28.03 6.98 -19.34
C ASN A 4 26.87 7.98 -19.28
N HIS A 5 26.03 8.01 -20.33
CA HIS A 5 24.85 8.87 -20.31
C HIS A 5 23.81 8.39 -19.29
N LEU A 6 23.62 7.08 -19.13
CA LEU A 6 22.73 6.54 -18.09
C LEU A 6 23.20 6.94 -16.69
N ASP A 7 24.50 6.78 -16.43
CA ASP A 7 25.10 7.09 -15.12
C ASP A 7 25.09 8.58 -14.78
N THR A 8 25.16 9.46 -15.79
CA THR A 8 25.25 10.92 -15.56
C THR A 8 23.89 11.64 -15.67
N TYR A 9 22.95 11.09 -16.44
CA TYR A 9 21.67 11.73 -16.71
C TYR A 9 20.53 11.28 -15.79
N ILE A 10 20.57 10.02 -15.33
CA ILE A 10 19.56 9.48 -14.42
C ILE A 10 20.03 9.71 -12.98
N PRO A 11 19.38 10.62 -12.23
CA PRO A 11 19.75 10.84 -10.83
C PRO A 11 19.39 9.61 -9.98
N GLU A 12 20.16 9.37 -8.93
CA GLU A 12 19.77 8.40 -7.92
C GLU A 12 18.44 8.81 -7.28
N PRO A 13 17.49 7.86 -7.10
CA PRO A 13 16.22 8.18 -6.47
C PRO A 13 16.43 8.59 -5.00
N GLU A 14 15.76 9.65 -4.58
CA GLU A 14 15.70 10.02 -3.18
C GLU A 14 14.97 8.93 -2.39
N ARG A 15 15.61 8.42 -1.35
CA ARG A 15 15.05 7.40 -0.48
C ARG A 15 14.60 8.03 0.83
N ALA A 16 13.34 7.82 1.21
CA ALA A 16 12.72 8.37 2.41
C ALA A 16 13.18 7.63 3.69
N ILE A 17 14.49 7.61 3.97
CA ILE A 17 15.08 6.90 5.11
C ILE A 17 14.80 7.58 6.45
N ASP A 18 14.57 8.89 6.47
CA ASP A 18 14.33 9.68 7.68
C ASP A 18 12.87 9.65 8.17
N GLN A 19 12.00 8.95 7.44
CA GLN A 19 10.60 8.77 7.81
C GLN A 19 10.39 7.50 8.66
N PRO A 20 9.28 7.41 9.41
CA PRO A 20 8.94 6.19 10.13
C PRO A 20 8.86 4.99 9.20
N PHE A 21 9.45 3.86 9.62
CA PHE A 21 9.47 2.64 8.84
C PHE A 21 8.08 2.18 8.40
N LEU A 22 7.99 1.78 7.14
CA LEU A 22 6.79 1.16 6.55
C LEU A 22 7.20 0.19 5.44
N LEU A 23 6.67 -1.04 5.54
CA LEU A 23 6.83 -2.08 4.53
C LEU A 23 5.47 -2.67 4.18
N PRO A 24 4.96 -2.43 2.96
CA PRO A 24 3.79 -3.14 2.44
C PRO A 24 4.09 -4.63 2.28
N ILE A 25 3.26 -5.48 2.87
CA ILE A 25 3.45 -6.94 2.83
C ILE A 25 2.99 -7.47 1.47
N GLU A 26 3.90 -8.10 0.74
CA GLU A 26 3.64 -8.73 -0.55
C GLU A 26 3.36 -10.22 -0.40
N ASP A 27 4.16 -10.90 0.43
CA ASP A 27 4.05 -12.34 0.64
C ASP A 27 4.35 -12.74 2.08
N VAL A 28 3.83 -13.90 2.49
CA VAL A 28 3.99 -14.44 3.86
C VAL A 28 4.39 -15.90 3.79
N PHE A 29 5.50 -16.24 4.41
CA PHE A 29 6.05 -17.60 4.45
C PHE A 29 6.23 -18.08 5.87
N SER A 30 6.07 -19.41 6.07
CA SER A 30 6.53 -20.10 7.28
C SER A 30 7.84 -20.80 6.99
N ILE A 31 8.85 -20.53 7.82
CA ILE A 31 10.13 -21.24 7.76
C ILE A 31 10.22 -22.15 8.99
N SER A 32 10.33 -23.45 8.75
CA SER A 32 10.46 -24.44 9.83
C SER A 32 11.64 -24.10 10.74
N GLY A 33 11.38 -24.01 12.05
CA GLY A 33 12.38 -23.68 13.07
C GLY A 33 12.79 -22.22 13.15
N ARG A 34 12.30 -21.33 12.25
CA ARG A 34 12.62 -19.89 12.27
C ARG A 34 11.42 -18.98 12.54
N GLY A 35 10.21 -19.40 12.16
CA GLY A 35 8.97 -18.63 12.33
C GLY A 35 8.40 -18.11 11.03
N THR A 36 7.66 -17.01 11.10
CA THR A 36 6.99 -16.38 9.96
C THR A 36 7.87 -15.28 9.38
N VAL A 37 7.99 -15.29 8.06
CA VAL A 37 8.70 -14.25 7.29
C VAL A 37 7.69 -13.53 6.41
N VAL A 38 7.73 -12.21 6.44
CA VAL A 38 7.01 -11.35 5.49
C VAL A 38 7.99 -10.73 4.53
N THR A 39 7.61 -10.61 3.27
CA THR A 39 8.44 -9.98 2.25
C THR A 39 7.75 -8.76 1.66
N GLY A 40 8.55 -7.82 1.21
CA GLY A 40 8.09 -6.62 0.54
C GLY A 40 9.21 -5.62 0.32
N ARG A 41 8.89 -4.57 -0.40
CA ARG A 41 9.80 -3.43 -0.58
C ARG A 41 9.56 -2.42 0.54
N VAL A 42 10.61 -2.05 1.24
CA VAL A 42 10.56 -0.96 2.24
C VAL A 42 10.16 0.34 1.53
N GLU A 43 8.99 0.87 1.87
CA GLU A 43 8.45 2.10 1.27
C GLU A 43 9.17 3.33 1.83
N ARG A 44 9.42 3.34 3.14
CA ARG A 44 10.09 4.44 3.86
C ARG A 44 10.74 3.93 5.13
N GLY A 45 11.70 4.70 5.63
CA GLY A 45 12.39 4.44 6.90
C GLY A 45 13.42 3.33 6.83
N ILE A 46 13.80 2.88 8.00
CA ILE A 46 14.80 1.83 8.25
C ILE A 46 14.23 0.87 9.27
N ILE A 47 14.45 -0.43 9.05
CA ILE A 47 14.13 -1.50 10.00
C ILE A 47 15.41 -2.22 10.40
N ARG A 48 15.54 -2.55 11.69
CA ARG A 48 16.66 -3.30 12.24
C ARG A 48 16.19 -4.54 12.97
N THR A 49 17.05 -5.51 13.04
CA THR A 49 16.85 -6.66 13.93
C THR A 49 16.71 -6.18 15.37
N GLY A 50 15.64 -6.60 16.06
CA GLY A 50 15.28 -6.18 17.41
C GLY A 50 14.21 -5.10 17.47
N ASP A 51 13.88 -4.46 16.38
CA ASP A 51 12.86 -3.42 16.35
C ASP A 51 11.45 -4.00 16.58
N GLU A 52 10.67 -3.30 17.40
CA GLU A 52 9.23 -3.54 17.54
C GLU A 52 8.48 -2.90 16.37
N VAL A 53 7.54 -3.65 15.82
CA VAL A 53 6.69 -3.23 14.70
C VAL A 53 5.23 -3.56 14.94
N GLU A 54 4.35 -2.86 14.25
CA GLU A 54 2.92 -3.17 14.15
C GLU A 54 2.57 -3.74 12.78
N ILE A 55 1.65 -4.69 12.78
CA ILE A 55 1.01 -5.23 11.57
C ILE A 55 -0.36 -4.56 11.48
N VAL A 56 -0.55 -3.72 10.45
CA VAL A 56 -1.69 -2.81 10.35
C VAL A 56 -2.48 -3.05 9.06
N GLY A 57 -3.80 -3.01 9.17
CA GLY A 57 -4.75 -3.16 8.06
C GLY A 57 -5.44 -4.51 8.04
N ILE A 58 -6.58 -4.60 7.39
CA ILE A 58 -7.44 -5.76 7.16
C ILE A 58 -7.93 -6.41 8.45
N LYS A 59 -7.02 -6.85 9.31
CA LYS A 59 -7.25 -7.48 10.62
C LYS A 59 -6.94 -6.48 11.75
N PRO A 60 -7.35 -6.78 13.00
CA PRO A 60 -6.95 -5.97 14.14
C PRO A 60 -5.43 -5.81 14.22
N THR A 61 -4.98 -4.61 14.54
CA THR A 61 -3.54 -4.29 14.65
C THR A 61 -2.88 -5.14 15.74
N THR A 62 -1.77 -5.78 15.39
CA THR A 62 -0.97 -6.57 16.32
C THR A 62 0.47 -6.06 16.35
N LYS A 63 1.16 -6.34 17.46
CA LYS A 63 2.57 -5.99 17.66
C LYS A 63 3.45 -7.23 17.60
N THR A 64 4.63 -7.08 17.05
CA THR A 64 5.65 -8.12 17.03
C THR A 64 7.04 -7.50 16.99
N THR A 65 8.07 -8.34 17.11
CA THR A 65 9.47 -7.92 17.01
C THR A 65 10.11 -8.56 15.80
N VAL A 66 10.87 -7.79 15.06
CA VAL A 66 11.68 -8.28 13.94
C VAL A 66 12.91 -8.98 14.50
N THR A 67 13.04 -10.28 14.23
CA THR A 67 14.17 -11.10 14.72
C THR A 67 15.26 -11.32 13.68
N GLY A 68 15.03 -10.88 12.46
CA GLY A 68 16.02 -10.92 11.37
C GLY A 68 15.53 -10.17 10.17
N VAL A 69 16.48 -9.61 9.44
CA VAL A 69 16.27 -8.97 8.13
C VAL A 69 17.12 -9.73 7.12
N GLU A 70 16.53 -10.09 5.98
CA GLU A 70 17.19 -10.90 4.96
C GLU A 70 16.96 -10.30 3.57
N MET A 71 18.00 -10.31 2.75
CA MET A 71 17.91 -9.94 1.34
C MET A 71 18.84 -10.87 0.53
N PHE A 72 18.32 -11.45 -0.57
CA PHE A 72 19.06 -12.40 -1.40
C PHE A 72 19.74 -13.55 -0.62
N ARG A 73 19.02 -14.11 0.38
CA ARG A 73 19.52 -15.18 1.28
C ARG A 73 20.71 -14.78 2.15
N LYS A 74 20.93 -13.49 2.35
CA LYS A 74 21.92 -12.94 3.27
C LYS A 74 21.21 -12.23 4.42
N LEU A 75 21.66 -12.50 5.64
CA LEU A 75 21.22 -11.75 6.82
C LEU A 75 21.84 -10.35 6.77
N LEU A 76 21.03 -9.37 7.09
CA LEU A 76 21.40 -7.98 7.19
C LEU A 76 21.16 -7.45 8.58
N ASP A 77 21.91 -6.44 8.98
CA ASP A 77 21.70 -5.73 10.24
C ASP A 77 20.46 -4.82 10.14
N GLU A 78 20.22 -4.26 8.95
CA GLU A 78 19.09 -3.38 8.67
C GLU A 78 18.58 -3.49 7.23
N GLY A 79 17.31 -3.07 7.01
CA GLY A 79 16.71 -2.86 5.68
C GLY A 79 16.27 -1.41 5.55
N ARG A 80 16.54 -0.79 4.38
CA ARG A 80 16.29 0.63 4.11
C ARG A 80 15.25 0.85 3.03
N ALA A 81 14.64 2.03 3.04
CA ALA A 81 13.72 2.46 1.99
C ALA A 81 14.26 2.16 0.58
N GLY A 82 13.42 1.55 -0.26
CA GLY A 82 13.75 1.11 -1.62
C GLY A 82 14.27 -0.33 -1.72
N GLU A 83 14.62 -0.98 -0.63
CA GLU A 83 15.12 -2.36 -0.62
C GLU A 83 14.00 -3.39 -0.50
N ASN A 84 14.11 -4.47 -1.26
CA ASN A 84 13.27 -5.66 -1.11
C ASN A 84 13.87 -6.58 -0.05
N ILE A 85 13.13 -6.79 1.02
CA ILE A 85 13.60 -7.57 2.17
C ILE A 85 12.58 -8.63 2.60
N GLY A 86 13.08 -9.64 3.31
CA GLY A 86 12.31 -10.52 4.16
C GLY A 86 12.55 -10.15 5.63
N ALA A 87 11.47 -9.95 6.37
CA ALA A 87 11.52 -9.69 7.81
C ALA A 87 11.00 -10.90 8.59
N LEU A 88 11.83 -11.46 9.46
CA LEU A 88 11.43 -12.51 10.40
C LEU A 88 10.68 -11.90 11.57
N LEU A 89 9.52 -12.48 11.91
CA LEU A 89 8.65 -11.98 12.96
C LEU A 89 8.57 -12.98 14.12
N ARG A 90 8.69 -12.46 15.33
CA ARG A 90 8.63 -13.27 16.56
C ARG A 90 7.18 -13.64 16.90
N GLY A 91 6.93 -14.94 17.15
CA GLY A 91 5.67 -15.40 17.75
C GLY A 91 4.41 -15.16 16.92
N THR A 92 4.55 -14.78 15.67
CA THR A 92 3.42 -14.52 14.76
C THR A 92 3.24 -15.73 13.83
N LYS A 93 2.02 -16.21 13.72
CA LYS A 93 1.69 -17.32 12.82
C LYS A 93 1.38 -16.78 11.42
N ARG A 94 1.62 -17.60 10.40
CA ARG A 94 1.35 -17.23 9.00
C ARG A 94 -0.12 -16.82 8.78
N GLU A 95 -1.07 -17.50 9.43
CA GLU A 95 -2.50 -17.27 9.30
C GLU A 95 -2.97 -15.94 9.91
N GLU A 96 -2.12 -15.32 10.74
CA GLU A 96 -2.40 -14.03 11.38
C GLU A 96 -2.07 -12.85 10.47
N ILE A 97 -1.33 -13.09 9.40
CA ILE A 97 -0.84 -12.06 8.47
C ILE A 97 -1.40 -12.29 7.08
N GLU A 98 -1.72 -11.21 6.40
CA GLU A 98 -2.26 -11.22 5.04
C GLU A 98 -1.53 -10.21 4.16
N ARG A 99 -1.41 -10.55 2.86
CA ARG A 99 -1.00 -9.59 1.84
C ARG A 99 -1.94 -8.38 1.87
N GLY A 100 -1.37 -7.17 1.80
CA GLY A 100 -2.11 -5.92 1.87
C GLY A 100 -2.07 -5.25 3.24
N GLN A 101 -1.71 -5.99 4.29
CA GLN A 101 -1.29 -5.39 5.56
C GLN A 101 0.07 -4.72 5.38
N VAL A 102 0.42 -3.82 6.29
CA VAL A 102 1.75 -3.21 6.33
C VAL A 102 2.45 -3.54 7.65
N LEU A 103 3.77 -3.70 7.60
CA LEU A 103 4.63 -3.60 8.75
C LEU A 103 5.02 -2.15 8.94
N ALA A 104 4.82 -1.60 10.13
CA ALA A 104 5.10 -0.20 10.39
C ALA A 104 5.73 0.03 11.77
N LYS A 105 6.43 1.16 11.92
CA LYS A 105 6.84 1.63 13.24
C LYS A 105 5.60 1.83 14.11
N PRO A 106 5.60 1.36 15.38
CA PRO A 106 4.44 1.47 16.25
C PRO A 106 3.87 2.90 16.31
N GLY A 107 2.55 3.02 16.15
CA GLY A 107 1.83 4.30 16.20
C GLY A 107 2.04 5.23 15.00
N SER A 108 2.75 4.81 13.96
CA SER A 108 3.06 5.68 12.80
C SER A 108 2.00 5.70 11.72
N ILE A 109 1.13 4.73 11.67
CA ILE A 109 0.03 4.62 10.71
C ILE A 109 -1.16 3.90 11.34
N THR A 110 -2.37 4.27 10.92
CA THR A 110 -3.62 3.68 11.41
C THR A 110 -4.45 3.12 10.27
N PRO A 111 -5.28 2.08 10.52
CA PRO A 111 -6.20 1.55 9.53
C PRO A 111 -7.48 2.39 9.46
N HIS A 112 -8.03 2.56 8.25
CA HIS A 112 -9.28 3.28 8.02
C HIS A 112 -10.15 2.53 7.02
N THR A 113 -11.45 2.59 7.23
CA THR A 113 -12.48 2.13 6.28
C THR A 113 -13.04 3.30 5.47
N ASP A 114 -13.17 4.47 6.10
CA ASP A 114 -13.75 5.65 5.48
C ASP A 114 -12.69 6.73 5.28
N PHE A 115 -12.67 7.33 4.11
CA PHE A 115 -11.74 8.40 3.77
C PHE A 115 -12.28 9.33 2.69
N GLU A 116 -11.82 10.57 2.73
CA GLU A 116 -12.02 11.54 1.65
C GLU A 116 -10.87 11.45 0.64
N SER A 117 -11.18 11.66 -0.63
CA SER A 117 -10.20 11.55 -1.69
C SER A 117 -10.45 12.52 -2.83
N GLU A 118 -9.39 12.89 -3.51
CA GLU A 118 -9.45 13.53 -4.82
C GLU A 118 -9.19 12.49 -5.91
N VAL A 119 -10.11 12.37 -6.86
CA VAL A 119 -10.09 11.32 -7.87
C VAL A 119 -10.18 11.91 -9.26
N TYR A 120 -9.30 11.46 -10.15
CA TYR A 120 -9.42 11.63 -11.58
C TYR A 120 -10.06 10.38 -12.20
N VAL A 121 -11.16 10.56 -12.88
CA VAL A 121 -11.86 9.47 -13.59
C VAL A 121 -11.34 9.42 -15.02
N LEU A 122 -10.72 8.29 -15.40
CA LEU A 122 -10.15 8.13 -16.73
C LEU A 122 -11.22 8.30 -17.82
N SER A 123 -10.88 9.05 -18.86
CA SER A 123 -11.70 9.18 -20.05
C SER A 123 -11.75 7.88 -20.85
N LYS A 124 -12.68 7.81 -21.81
CA LYS A 124 -12.79 6.68 -22.74
C LYS A 124 -11.49 6.45 -23.51
N ASP A 125 -10.87 7.54 -23.98
CA ASP A 125 -9.65 7.46 -24.79
C ASP A 125 -8.42 7.01 -24.00
N GLU A 126 -8.45 7.19 -22.67
CA GLU A 126 -7.45 6.66 -21.73
C GLU A 126 -7.73 5.22 -21.29
N GLY A 127 -8.73 4.58 -21.86
CA GLY A 127 -9.13 3.20 -21.53
C GLY A 127 -10.07 3.10 -20.34
N GLY A 128 -10.61 4.21 -19.85
CA GLY A 128 -11.58 4.27 -18.75
C GLY A 128 -12.99 3.83 -19.14
N ARG A 129 -13.97 4.23 -18.33
CA ARG A 129 -15.39 3.96 -18.59
C ARG A 129 -15.90 4.75 -19.78
N HIS A 130 -16.95 4.22 -20.44
CA HIS A 130 -17.66 4.91 -21.51
C HIS A 130 -18.94 5.59 -21.00
N THR A 131 -19.37 5.25 -19.79
CA THR A 131 -20.60 5.73 -19.16
C THR A 131 -20.30 6.33 -17.80
N PRO A 132 -21.13 7.28 -17.34
CA PRO A 132 -20.98 7.84 -15.99
C PRO A 132 -21.23 6.77 -14.92
N PHE A 133 -20.80 7.07 -13.70
CA PHE A 133 -21.25 6.33 -12.53
C PHE A 133 -21.96 7.26 -11.54
N PHE A 134 -22.72 6.64 -10.63
CA PHE A 134 -23.61 7.31 -9.72
C PHE A 134 -23.22 7.01 -8.26
N LYS A 135 -23.82 7.74 -7.32
CA LYS A 135 -23.73 7.43 -5.91
C LYS A 135 -24.00 5.95 -5.66
N GLY A 136 -23.21 5.35 -4.77
CA GLY A 136 -23.31 3.92 -4.47
C GLY A 136 -22.55 3.01 -5.44
N TYR A 137 -21.80 3.57 -6.42
CA TYR A 137 -20.89 2.80 -7.25
C TYR A 137 -19.87 2.05 -6.39
N ARG A 138 -19.64 0.77 -6.70
CA ARG A 138 -18.92 -0.15 -5.83
C ARG A 138 -17.80 -0.90 -6.55
N PRO A 139 -16.73 -0.22 -6.95
CA PRO A 139 -15.56 -0.82 -7.61
C PRO A 139 -14.54 -1.38 -6.61
N GLN A 140 -13.41 -1.89 -7.13
CA GLN A 140 -12.24 -2.24 -6.35
C GLN A 140 -11.26 -1.07 -6.28
N PHE A 141 -10.76 -0.84 -5.07
CA PHE A 141 -9.74 0.16 -4.75
C PHE A 141 -8.41 -0.56 -4.50
N TYR A 142 -7.39 -0.21 -5.28
CA TYR A 142 -6.07 -0.83 -5.21
C TYR A 142 -5.13 0.06 -4.39
N PHE A 143 -4.77 -0.44 -3.22
CA PHE A 143 -3.82 0.22 -2.32
C PHE A 143 -2.56 -0.65 -2.19
N ARG A 144 -1.40 -0.12 -2.50
CA ARG A 144 -0.12 -0.84 -2.39
C ARG A 144 -0.18 -2.25 -2.97
N THR A 145 -0.29 -3.28 -2.14
CA THR A 145 -0.20 -4.69 -2.52
C THR A 145 -1.53 -5.44 -2.54
N THR A 146 -2.65 -4.75 -2.29
CA THR A 146 -3.97 -5.38 -2.25
C THR A 146 -5.05 -4.52 -2.88
N ASP A 147 -6.19 -5.15 -3.15
CA ASP A 147 -7.42 -4.48 -3.52
C ASP A 147 -8.51 -4.73 -2.48
N VAL A 148 -9.42 -3.80 -2.37
CA VAL A 148 -10.57 -3.88 -1.48
C VAL A 148 -11.78 -3.23 -2.14
N THR A 149 -12.93 -3.85 -1.99
CA THR A 149 -14.19 -3.29 -2.46
C THR A 149 -14.60 -2.11 -1.60
N GLY A 150 -15.01 -1.02 -2.23
CA GLY A 150 -15.49 0.18 -1.54
C GLY A 150 -16.70 0.79 -2.25
N THR A 151 -17.50 1.49 -1.49
CA THR A 151 -18.67 2.23 -1.98
C THR A 151 -18.33 3.71 -2.06
N ILE A 152 -18.67 4.35 -3.17
CA ILE A 152 -18.46 5.78 -3.40
C ILE A 152 -19.67 6.58 -2.95
N GLU A 153 -19.42 7.60 -2.15
CA GLU A 153 -20.37 8.65 -1.80
C GLU A 153 -19.93 9.94 -2.48
N LEU A 154 -20.86 10.56 -3.22
CA LEU A 154 -20.61 11.81 -3.95
C LEU A 154 -20.97 13.01 -3.08
N PRO A 155 -20.35 14.19 -3.33
CA PRO A 155 -20.70 15.44 -2.66
C PRO A 155 -22.17 15.80 -2.85
N GLU A 156 -22.72 16.62 -1.95
CA GLU A 156 -24.08 17.13 -2.06
C GLU A 156 -24.28 17.90 -3.39
N GLY A 157 -25.37 17.60 -4.07
CA GLY A 157 -25.70 18.20 -5.37
C GLY A 157 -25.04 17.52 -6.57
N VAL A 158 -24.17 16.55 -6.37
CA VAL A 158 -23.57 15.76 -7.46
C VAL A 158 -24.29 14.42 -7.57
N GLU A 159 -24.99 14.21 -8.67
CA GLU A 159 -25.75 12.98 -8.92
C GLU A 159 -24.94 11.93 -9.68
N MET A 160 -24.04 12.37 -10.56
CA MET A 160 -23.21 11.48 -11.38
C MET A 160 -21.84 12.07 -11.64
N VAL A 161 -20.91 11.19 -12.01
CA VAL A 161 -19.53 11.52 -12.39
C VAL A 161 -19.27 11.00 -13.80
N MET A 162 -18.78 11.88 -14.67
CA MET A 162 -18.47 11.56 -16.05
C MET A 162 -17.02 11.10 -16.21
N PRO A 163 -16.72 10.22 -17.19
CA PRO A 163 -15.35 9.97 -17.61
C PRO A 163 -14.64 11.27 -17.98
N GLY A 164 -13.42 11.49 -17.44
CA GLY A 164 -12.65 12.72 -17.60
C GLY A 164 -12.79 13.73 -16.45
N ASP A 165 -13.71 13.49 -15.51
CA ASP A 165 -13.92 14.39 -14.37
C ASP A 165 -12.83 14.25 -13.29
N ASN A 166 -12.54 15.38 -12.64
CA ASN A 166 -11.88 15.42 -11.34
C ASN A 166 -12.91 15.70 -10.27
N ILE A 167 -12.93 14.88 -9.23
CA ILE A 167 -13.94 15.01 -8.19
C ILE A 167 -13.39 14.63 -6.79
N LYS A 168 -13.88 15.36 -5.79
CA LYS A 168 -13.74 14.94 -4.39
C LYS A 168 -14.86 13.99 -4.05
N MET A 169 -14.53 12.87 -3.42
CA MET A 169 -15.51 11.88 -3.00
C MET A 169 -15.13 11.24 -1.69
N THR A 170 -16.12 10.75 -0.98
CA THR A 170 -15.92 9.89 0.20
C THR A 170 -16.04 8.44 -0.21
N VAL A 171 -15.19 7.60 0.33
CA VAL A 171 -15.16 6.17 0.05
C VAL A 171 -15.30 5.40 1.35
N SER A 172 -16.18 4.39 1.36
CA SER A 172 -16.33 3.41 2.45
C SER A 172 -15.88 2.04 1.98
N LEU A 173 -14.78 1.55 2.55
CA LEU A 173 -14.21 0.23 2.24
C LEU A 173 -14.86 -0.86 3.09
N ILE A 174 -14.93 -2.10 2.56
CA ILE A 174 -15.43 -3.26 3.32
C ILE A 174 -14.44 -3.80 4.36
N HIS A 175 -13.14 -3.47 4.21
CA HIS A 175 -12.08 -3.82 5.17
C HIS A 175 -11.21 -2.59 5.44
N PRO A 176 -10.67 -2.44 6.65
CA PRO A 176 -9.77 -1.34 6.97
C PRO A 176 -8.42 -1.52 6.25
N ILE A 177 -7.89 -0.43 5.73
CA ILE A 177 -6.58 -0.38 5.07
C ILE A 177 -5.69 0.63 5.81
N ALA A 178 -4.43 0.27 6.02
CA ALA A 178 -3.43 1.19 6.56
C ALA A 178 -3.21 2.34 5.58
N MET A 179 -3.58 3.55 5.97
CA MET A 179 -3.48 4.73 5.11
C MET A 179 -3.13 5.98 5.89
N ALA A 180 -2.52 6.91 5.16
CA ALA A 180 -2.26 8.27 5.61
C ALA A 180 -2.57 9.22 4.46
N GLN A 181 -2.71 10.51 4.78
CA GLN A 181 -2.88 11.55 3.77
C GLN A 181 -1.77 11.48 2.71
N GLY A 182 -2.14 11.60 1.44
CA GLY A 182 -1.23 11.51 0.31
C GLY A 182 -1.07 10.10 -0.28
N LEU A 183 -1.68 9.06 0.33
CA LEU A 183 -1.65 7.73 -0.23
C LEU A 183 -2.40 7.69 -1.57
N ARG A 184 -1.71 7.25 -2.61
CA ARG A 184 -2.29 7.07 -3.95
C ARG A 184 -2.95 5.71 -4.07
N PHE A 185 -4.03 5.67 -4.85
CA PHE A 185 -4.74 4.44 -5.16
C PHE A 185 -5.29 4.45 -6.58
N ALA A 186 -5.57 3.27 -7.11
CA ALA A 186 -6.27 3.09 -8.37
C ALA A 186 -7.67 2.54 -8.12
N ILE A 187 -8.62 2.90 -8.99
CA ILE A 187 -9.98 2.36 -9.00
C ILE A 187 -10.10 1.46 -10.23
N ARG A 188 -10.54 0.22 -10.03
CA ARG A 188 -10.69 -0.74 -11.12
C ARG A 188 -12.06 -1.42 -11.10
N GLU A 189 -12.53 -1.73 -12.29
CA GLU A 189 -13.76 -2.47 -12.55
C GLU A 189 -13.47 -3.57 -13.57
N GLY A 190 -13.68 -4.82 -13.20
CA GLY A 190 -13.49 -5.95 -14.10
C GLY A 190 -12.10 -6.02 -14.77
N GLY A 191 -11.03 -5.69 -14.02
CA GLY A 191 -9.67 -5.67 -14.55
C GLY A 191 -9.27 -4.40 -15.33
N ARG A 192 -10.21 -3.48 -15.54
CA ARG A 192 -9.95 -2.17 -16.19
C ARG A 192 -9.74 -1.09 -15.14
N THR A 193 -8.69 -0.29 -15.28
CA THR A 193 -8.53 0.91 -14.46
C THR A 193 -9.49 1.99 -14.96
N VAL A 194 -10.32 2.51 -14.06
CA VAL A 194 -11.33 3.53 -14.36
C VAL A 194 -11.06 4.85 -13.69
N GLY A 195 -10.14 4.90 -12.74
CA GLY A 195 -9.74 6.12 -12.07
C GLY A 195 -8.49 5.95 -11.24
N ALA A 196 -7.94 7.07 -10.81
CA ALA A 196 -6.83 7.17 -9.88
C ALA A 196 -7.09 8.31 -8.91
N GLY A 197 -6.70 8.11 -7.66
CA GLY A 197 -6.95 9.10 -6.63
C GLY A 197 -5.86 9.16 -5.56
N VAL A 198 -6.04 10.12 -4.68
CA VAL A 198 -5.20 10.35 -3.50
C VAL A 198 -6.10 10.59 -2.28
N VAL A 199 -5.70 9.98 -1.15
CA VAL A 199 -6.33 10.17 0.16
C VAL A 199 -6.00 11.54 0.72
#